data_98d9897a1233abbf3e8abc897e952952
#
_entry.id   98d9897a1233abbf3e8abc897e952952
#
_cell.length_a   1.000
_cell.length_b   1.000
_cell.length_c   1.000
_cell.angle_alpha   90.00
_cell.angle_beta   90.00
_cell.angle_gamma   90.00
#
_symmetry.space_group_name_H-M   'P 1'
#
loop_
_entity.id
_entity.type
_entity.pdbx_description
1 polymer ?
#
loop_
_entity_poly.entity_id
_entity_poly.type
_entity_poly.pdbx_seq_one_letter_code
_entity_poly.pdbx_strand_id
1 'polypeptide(L)'
;MAKSVNKVILIGNLGKDPEIKYTPGGMPVARLTLATNERFKDKEGNWQDRTEWHNLVAFQRTAEIAGEYLKKGRTVYIEGSLRTNSWDDKESGQKKYRTEIIVNDLVLLGGGREGGESGGGG
;
A
#
# COMPACT_ATOMS: atom_id res chain seq x y z
N MET A 1 -0.86 -0.26 32.22
CA MET A 1 -0.42 -0.26 30.86
C MET A 1 -1.30 0.60 29.98
N ALA A 2 -0.70 1.43 29.18
CA ALA A 2 -1.46 2.30 28.30
C ALA A 2 -2.00 1.54 27.11
N LYS A 3 -3.19 1.90 26.68
CA LYS A 3 -3.76 1.36 25.48
C LYS A 3 -3.48 2.30 24.31
N SER A 4 -3.28 1.72 23.16
CA SER A 4 -2.99 2.52 21.99
C SER A 4 -3.64 1.88 20.77
N VAL A 5 -3.67 2.65 19.70
CA VAL A 5 -4.18 2.18 18.41
C VAL A 5 -3.14 2.55 17.35
N ASN A 6 -2.88 1.57 16.49
CA ASN A 6 -2.04 1.81 15.32
C ASN A 6 -2.74 1.15 14.15
N LYS A 7 -3.51 1.92 13.42
CA LYS A 7 -4.33 1.39 12.35
C LYS A 7 -4.38 2.34 11.18
N VAL A 8 -4.20 1.79 9.99
CA VAL A 8 -4.26 2.53 8.75
C VAL A 8 -5.30 1.89 7.86
N ILE A 9 -6.15 2.70 7.27
CA ILE A 9 -7.15 2.24 6.31
C ILE A 9 -7.01 3.07 5.05
N LEU A 10 -6.81 2.40 3.92
CA LEU A 10 -6.62 3.07 2.65
C LEU A 10 -7.42 2.39 1.56
N ILE A 11 -7.92 3.18 0.64
CA ILE A 11 -8.45 2.70 -0.63
C ILE A 11 -7.74 3.50 -1.71
N GLY A 12 -7.10 2.81 -2.62
CA GLY A 12 -6.36 3.49 -3.67
C GLY A 12 -6.02 2.55 -4.80
N ASN A 13 -5.15 3.02 -5.67
CA ASN A 13 -4.76 2.28 -6.84
C ASN A 13 -3.28 1.92 -6.77
N LEU A 14 -2.98 0.71 -7.21
CA LEU A 14 -1.58 0.26 -7.24
C LEU A 14 -0.81 1.02 -8.30
N GLY A 15 0.37 1.50 -7.93
CA GLY A 15 1.21 2.25 -8.86
C GLY A 15 2.04 1.37 -9.75
N LYS A 16 2.21 0.11 -9.36
CA LYS A 16 2.96 -0.86 -10.15
C LYS A 16 2.57 -2.25 -9.69
N ASP A 17 3.02 -3.25 -10.43
CA ASP A 17 2.78 -4.64 -10.05
C ASP A 17 3.46 -4.93 -8.72
N PRO A 18 2.86 -5.78 -7.88
CA PRO A 18 3.50 -6.15 -6.61
C PRO A 18 4.84 -6.83 -6.84
N GLU A 19 5.77 -6.54 -5.98
CA GLU A 19 7.09 -7.14 -6.02
C GLU A 19 7.15 -8.22 -4.94
N ILE A 20 7.32 -9.47 -5.35
CA ILE A 20 7.32 -10.59 -4.42
C ILE A 20 8.73 -11.13 -4.25
N LYS A 21 9.13 -11.26 -3.00
CA LYS A 21 10.41 -11.88 -2.66
C LYS A 21 10.19 -12.90 -1.55
N TYR A 22 11.13 -13.79 -1.42
CA TYR A 22 11.05 -14.83 -0.39
C TYR A 22 12.20 -14.67 0.57
N THR A 23 11.90 -14.81 1.86
CA THR A 23 12.95 -14.83 2.87
C THR A 23 13.76 -16.11 2.74
N PRO A 24 14.94 -16.17 3.38
CA PRO A 24 15.72 -17.41 3.36
C PRO A 24 14.94 -18.61 3.86
N GLY A 25 13.98 -18.40 4.75
CA GLY A 25 13.13 -19.49 5.23
C GLY A 25 11.96 -19.80 4.34
N GLY A 26 11.82 -19.10 3.21
CA GLY A 26 10.76 -19.40 2.26
C GLY A 26 9.46 -18.62 2.46
N MET A 27 9.45 -17.63 3.32
CA MET A 27 8.25 -16.85 3.56
C MET A 27 8.11 -15.77 2.48
N PRO A 28 6.95 -15.70 1.80
CA PRO A 28 6.74 -14.67 0.81
C PRO A 28 6.53 -13.30 1.45
N VAL A 29 7.12 -12.29 0.82
CA VAL A 29 6.98 -10.90 1.23
C VAL A 29 6.66 -10.10 -0.01
N ALA A 30 5.57 -9.34 0.02
CA ALA A 30 5.15 -8.52 -1.10
C ALA A 30 5.32 -7.05 -0.75
N ARG A 31 5.90 -6.30 -1.66
CA ARG A 31 5.99 -4.85 -1.55
C ARG A 31 5.08 -4.23 -2.58
N LEU A 32 4.29 -3.27 -2.11
CA LEU A 32 3.30 -2.62 -2.97
C LEU A 32 3.41 -1.11 -2.81
N THR A 33 3.04 -0.41 -3.88
CA THR A 33 2.95 1.04 -3.85
C THR A 33 1.52 1.42 -4.16
N LEU A 34 0.90 2.16 -3.27
CA LEU A 34 -0.51 2.51 -3.40
C LEU A 34 -0.65 4.02 -3.48
N ALA A 35 -1.43 4.49 -4.43
CA ALA A 35 -1.69 5.91 -4.60
C ALA A 35 -3.08 6.25 -4.08
N THR A 36 -3.15 7.26 -3.24
CA THR A 36 -4.42 7.85 -2.85
C THR A 36 -4.45 9.26 -3.39
N ASN A 37 -5.59 9.66 -3.94
CA ASN A 37 -5.75 10.94 -4.57
C ASN A 37 -6.74 11.79 -3.80
N GLU A 38 -6.39 13.06 -3.62
CA GLU A 38 -7.26 14.03 -2.98
C GLU A 38 -7.48 15.21 -3.90
N ARG A 39 -8.65 15.79 -3.80
CA ARG A 39 -8.90 17.08 -4.40
C ARG A 39 -9.16 18.08 -3.30
N PHE A 40 -8.56 19.24 -3.44
CA PHE A 40 -8.76 20.29 -2.45
C PHE A 40 -8.71 21.64 -3.14
N LYS A 41 -9.30 22.63 -2.47
CA LYS A 41 -9.35 23.97 -2.99
C LYS A 41 -8.25 24.79 -2.33
N ASP A 42 -7.43 25.47 -3.13
CA ASP A 42 -6.36 26.27 -2.58
C ASP A 42 -6.91 27.62 -2.11
N LYS A 43 -6.01 28.47 -1.62
CA LYS A 43 -6.42 29.75 -1.06
C LYS A 43 -7.06 30.65 -2.09
N GLU A 44 -6.73 30.46 -3.36
CA GLU A 44 -7.24 31.29 -4.43
C GLU A 44 -8.53 30.75 -5.03
N GLY A 45 -9.04 29.66 -4.45
CA GLY A 45 -10.27 29.08 -4.93
C GLY A 45 -10.13 28.11 -6.09
N ASN A 46 -8.91 27.76 -6.44
CA ASN A 46 -8.64 26.81 -7.53
C ASN A 46 -8.59 25.41 -7.00
N TRP A 47 -9.11 24.47 -7.78
CA TRP A 47 -9.05 23.06 -7.42
C TRP A 47 -7.69 22.50 -7.74
N GLN A 48 -7.15 21.76 -6.79
CA GLN A 48 -5.84 21.11 -6.92
C GLN A 48 -6.00 19.63 -6.63
N ASP A 49 -5.13 18.85 -7.26
CA ASP A 49 -5.07 17.40 -7.01
C ASP A 49 -3.76 17.09 -6.31
N ARG A 50 -3.85 16.17 -5.34
CA ARG A 50 -2.66 15.71 -4.64
C ARG A 50 -2.68 14.20 -4.60
N THR A 51 -1.56 13.61 -4.98
CA THR A 51 -1.39 12.16 -4.90
C THR A 51 -0.42 11.84 -3.80
N GLU A 52 -0.83 10.97 -2.91
CA GLU A 52 0.03 10.48 -1.84
C GLU A 52 0.40 9.04 -2.16
N TRP A 53 1.69 8.75 -2.12
CA TRP A 53 2.19 7.40 -2.39
C TRP A 53 2.52 6.71 -1.08
N HIS A 54 1.97 5.52 -0.91
CA HIS A 54 2.14 4.74 0.32
C HIS A 54 2.92 3.48 0.01
N ASN A 55 3.87 3.16 0.88
CA ASN A 55 4.64 1.93 0.76
C ASN A 55 4.03 0.88 1.66
N LEU A 56 3.65 -0.24 1.08
CA LEU A 56 2.98 -1.31 1.79
C LEU A 56 3.84 -2.56 1.76
N VAL A 57 3.77 -3.32 2.84
CA VAL A 57 4.46 -4.61 2.91
C VAL A 57 3.47 -5.64 3.41
N ALA A 58 3.37 -6.75 2.70
CA ALA A 58 2.51 -7.86 3.09
C ALA A 58 3.35 -9.10 3.29
N PHE A 59 2.92 -9.97 4.18
CA PHE A 59 3.65 -11.19 4.52
C PHE A 59 2.77 -12.41 4.36
N GLN A 60 3.41 -13.53 4.06
CA GLN A 60 2.77 -14.84 4.10
C GLN A 60 1.55 -14.88 3.18
N ARG A 61 0.40 -15.31 3.69
CA ARG A 61 -0.78 -15.47 2.86
C ARG A 61 -1.21 -14.19 2.17
N THR A 62 -1.12 -13.07 2.86
CA THR A 62 -1.47 -11.79 2.26
C THR A 62 -0.55 -11.45 1.10
N ALA A 63 0.73 -11.79 1.23
CA ALA A 63 1.69 -11.57 0.14
C ALA A 63 1.36 -12.46 -1.05
N GLU A 64 0.96 -13.71 -0.80
CA GLU A 64 0.57 -14.60 -1.87
C GLU A 64 -0.64 -14.09 -2.63
N ILE A 65 -1.63 -13.61 -1.89
CA ILE A 65 -2.83 -13.06 -2.50
C ILE A 65 -2.46 -11.85 -3.36
N ALA A 66 -1.58 -10.99 -2.85
CA ALA A 66 -1.16 -9.83 -3.61
C ALA A 66 -0.48 -10.24 -4.91
N GLY A 67 0.43 -11.20 -4.83
CA GLY A 67 1.12 -11.63 -6.03
C GLY A 67 0.25 -12.31 -7.04
N GLU A 68 -0.82 -12.96 -6.58
CA GLU A 68 -1.68 -13.73 -7.43
C GLU A 68 -2.73 -12.88 -8.12
N TYR A 69 -3.27 -11.89 -7.43
CA TYR A 69 -4.45 -11.18 -7.91
C TYR A 69 -4.25 -9.70 -8.19
N LEU A 70 -3.19 -9.09 -7.68
CA LEU A 70 -3.03 -7.65 -7.80
C LEU A 70 -2.13 -7.29 -8.97
N LYS A 71 -2.47 -6.18 -9.62
CA LYS A 71 -1.69 -5.65 -10.73
C LYS A 71 -1.75 -4.14 -10.71
N LYS A 72 -0.81 -3.54 -11.42
CA LYS A 72 -0.78 -2.09 -11.57
C LYS A 72 -2.15 -1.56 -11.98
N GLY A 73 -2.59 -0.52 -11.31
CA GLY A 73 -3.85 0.14 -11.63
C GLY A 73 -5.05 -0.39 -10.90
N ARG A 74 -4.94 -1.56 -10.26
CA ARG A 74 -6.08 -2.13 -9.55
C ARG A 74 -6.43 -1.29 -8.33
N THR A 75 -7.70 -1.23 -8.03
CA THR A 75 -8.19 -0.55 -6.84
C THR A 75 -8.30 -1.56 -5.72
N VAL A 76 -7.71 -1.23 -4.58
CA VAL A 76 -7.71 -2.15 -3.45
C VAL A 76 -8.00 -1.41 -2.16
N TYR A 77 -8.58 -2.13 -1.22
CA TYR A 77 -8.79 -1.69 0.14
C TYR A 77 -7.72 -2.34 1.00
N ILE A 78 -7.06 -1.52 1.80
CA ILE A 78 -5.96 -1.99 2.64
C ILE A 78 -6.25 -1.61 4.09
N GLU A 79 -6.01 -2.54 4.97
CA GLU A 79 -6.09 -2.30 6.40
C GLU A 79 -4.80 -2.80 7.02
N GLY A 80 -4.16 -1.96 7.83
CA GLY A 80 -2.90 -2.37 8.40
C GLY A 80 -2.44 -1.44 9.50
N SER A 81 -1.14 -1.43 9.74
CA SER A 81 -0.55 -0.60 10.77
C SER A 81 0.72 0.04 10.26
N LEU A 82 1.10 1.15 10.88
CA LEU A 82 2.34 1.85 10.54
C LEU A 82 3.52 1.20 11.24
N ARG A 83 4.62 1.09 10.50
CA ARG A 83 5.88 0.63 11.08
C ARG A 83 7.01 1.46 10.49
N THR A 84 7.87 1.95 11.36
CA THR A 84 9.04 2.69 10.92
C THR A 84 10.27 1.84 11.18
N ASN A 85 11.03 1.62 10.12
CA ASN A 85 12.30 0.92 10.19
C ASN A 85 13.43 1.92 10.11
N SER A 86 14.54 1.63 10.76
CA SER A 86 15.70 2.48 10.70
C SER A 86 16.94 1.67 10.46
N TRP A 87 17.91 2.30 9.83
CA TRP A 87 19.20 1.66 9.58
C TRP A 87 20.25 2.72 9.47
N ASP A 88 21.49 2.32 9.60
CA ASP A 88 22.61 3.25 9.46
C ASP A 88 23.08 3.23 8.01
N ASP A 89 23.14 4.42 7.43
CA ASP A 89 23.60 4.57 6.06
C ASP A 89 25.12 4.46 6.06
N LYS A 90 25.64 3.50 5.30
CA LYS A 90 27.08 3.25 5.29
C LYS A 90 27.86 4.39 4.67
N GLU A 91 27.26 5.10 3.74
CA GLU A 91 27.98 6.13 3.04
C GLU A 91 28.05 7.43 3.83
N SER A 92 26.93 7.83 4.42
CA SER A 92 26.89 9.10 5.15
C SER A 92 27.10 8.92 6.64
N GLY A 93 26.94 7.72 7.16
CA GLY A 93 27.01 7.47 8.58
C GLY A 93 25.78 7.93 9.34
N GLN A 94 24.79 8.40 8.65
CA GLN A 94 23.58 8.91 9.27
C GLN A 94 22.53 7.83 9.40
N LYS A 95 21.66 7.99 10.38
CA LYS A 95 20.55 7.07 10.56
C LYS A 95 19.44 7.44 9.60
N LYS A 96 18.97 6.45 8.87
CA LYS A 96 17.87 6.62 7.93
C LYS A 96 16.64 5.92 8.45
N TYR A 97 15.49 6.43 8.04
CA TYR A 97 14.20 5.90 8.47
C TYR A 97 13.31 5.67 7.28
N ARG A 98 12.45 4.68 7.40
CA ARG A 98 11.45 4.44 6.37
C ARG A 98 10.17 3.97 7.05
N THR A 99 9.08 4.66 6.77
CA THR A 99 7.78 4.28 7.31
C THR A 99 7.02 3.48 6.27
N GLU A 100 6.55 2.32 6.68
CA GLU A 100 5.81 1.42 5.82
C GLU A 100 4.51 1.05 6.50
N ILE A 101 3.55 0.61 5.70
CA ILE A 101 2.29 0.10 6.20
C ILE A 101 2.34 -1.41 6.10
N ILE A 102 2.21 -2.09 7.23
CA ILE A 102 2.16 -3.54 7.25
C ILE A 102 0.71 -3.93 7.01
N VAL A 103 0.47 -4.66 5.94
CA VAL A 103 -0.89 -5.00 5.51
C VAL A 103 -1.40 -6.18 6.33
N ASN A 104 -2.52 -5.97 7.00
CA ASN A 104 -3.18 -7.04 7.75
C ASN A 104 -4.34 -7.61 6.97
N ASP A 105 -4.99 -6.79 6.17
CA ASP A 105 -6.14 -7.23 5.41
C ASP A 105 -6.17 -6.51 4.08
N LEU A 106 -6.63 -7.19 3.05
CA LEU A 106 -6.58 -6.69 1.69
C LEU A 106 -7.81 -7.17 0.94
N VAL A 107 -8.53 -6.25 0.32
CA VAL A 107 -9.72 -6.58 -0.44
C VAL A 107 -9.64 -5.92 -1.80
N LEU A 108 -9.81 -6.72 -2.85
CA LEU A 108 -9.87 -6.17 -4.20
C LEU A 108 -11.21 -5.51 -4.41
N LEU A 109 -11.16 -4.31 -4.96
CA LEU A 109 -12.36 -3.55 -5.24
C LEU A 109 -12.48 -3.33 -6.73
N GLY A 110 -13.68 -3.36 -7.23
CA GLY A 110 -13.99 -3.02 -8.59
C GLY A 110 -12.95 -3.43 -9.60
N GLY A 111 -13.10 -2.97 -10.77
CA GLY A 111 -12.12 -3.06 -11.81
C GLY A 111 -11.64 -4.42 -12.11
N GLY A 112 -12.28 -5.32 -11.64
CA GLY A 112 -11.85 -6.62 -11.82
C GLY A 112 -11.89 -7.04 -13.18
N ARG A 113 -12.53 -6.65 -13.88
CA ARG A 113 -12.59 -7.26 -14.97
C ARG A 113 -12.74 -6.51 -16.04
N GLU A 114 -12.43 -6.66 -16.48
CA GLU A 114 -12.32 -6.01 -17.26
C GLU A 114 -13.27 -5.54 -17.71
N GLY A 115 -13.50 -5.25 -17.69
CA GLY A 115 -14.30 -4.68 -17.85
C GLY A 115 -15.38 -4.70 -17.37
N GLY A 116 -15.62 -5.06 -17.05
CA GLY A 116 -16.36 -4.92 -16.68
C GLY A 116 -17.11 -4.89 -16.04
N GLU A 117 -17.39 -5.18 -15.87
CA GLU A 117 -17.98 -5.22 -15.33
C GLU A 117 -18.37 -4.81 -14.57
N SER A 118 -18.67 -4.81 -14.52
CA SER A 118 -18.85 -4.44 -13.82
C SER A 118 -19.07 -4.22 -12.98
N GLY A 119 -19.23 -4.35 -12.87
CA GLY A 119 -19.28 -4.18 -12.13
C GLY A 119 -19.43 -4.00 -11.36
N GLY A 120 -19.64 -4.17 -11.32
CA GLY A 120 -19.66 -3.95 -10.61
C GLY A 120 -19.60 -3.80 -9.97
N GLY A 121 -19.64 -3.91 -9.96
CA GLY A 121 -19.37 -3.63 -9.35
C GLY A 121 -19.21 -3.55 -9.09
N GLY A 122 -19.31 -3.72 -9.31
CA GLY A 122 -18.96 -3.54 -9.06
C GLY A 122 -18.77 -3.45 -9.04
#